data_4c5c7dd3ef9b2c26782920bc620e4193
#
_entry.id   4c5c7dd3ef9b2c26782920bc620e4193
#
_cell.length_a   1.000
_cell.length_b   1.000
_cell.length_c   1.000
_cell.angle_alpha   90.00
_cell.angle_beta   90.00
_cell.angle_gamma   90.00
#
_symmetry.space_group_name_H-M   'P 1'
#
loop_
_entity.id
_entity.type
_entity.pdbx_description
1 polymer ?
#
loop_
_entity_poly.entity_id
_entity_poly.type
_entity_poly.pdbx_seq_one_letter_code
_entity_poly.pdbx_strand_id
1 'polypeptide(L)'
;TKNVLSQILEQKSNTFITPESYNNRLGIAKAINENFEKDHEIALIEMGTYSNGEIREICSWVRPHIAVITGIAPVHLERMKSLENILDAKAEIVELAGSVVINGDDELLLNEARLWTNQKNVYDCSITSKEAAVYVEYKNNTHSIYIAGNFVGKVNGPKLLQLSISLSVGVLLALELNSKEYLTNLESLEKTEHRQNIVKSDYGHSIIDNSFNSNPMGIEYSLETLSEL
;
A
#
# COMPACT_ATOMS: atom_id res chain seq x y z
N THR A 1 2.53 -1.77 1.63
CA THR A 1 1.92 -1.79 0.27
C THR A 1 2.99 -1.70 -0.80
N LYS A 2 3.86 -0.68 -0.81
CA LYS A 2 4.89 -0.48 -1.84
C LYS A 2 5.70 -1.75 -2.14
N ASN A 3 6.27 -2.40 -1.11
CA ASN A 3 7.08 -3.61 -1.29
C ASN A 3 6.27 -4.84 -1.75
N VAL A 4 4.99 -4.95 -1.39
CA VAL A 4 4.11 -6.00 -1.89
C VAL A 4 3.81 -5.78 -3.36
N LEU A 5 3.48 -4.55 -3.74
CA LEU A 5 3.22 -4.19 -5.13
C LEU A 5 4.46 -4.40 -6.02
N SER A 6 5.66 -4.05 -5.52
CA SER A 6 6.93 -4.30 -6.22
C SER A 6 7.13 -5.79 -6.52
N GLN A 7 7.01 -6.66 -5.50
CA GLN A 7 7.15 -8.10 -5.69
C GLN A 7 6.15 -8.68 -6.72
N ILE A 8 4.94 -8.12 -6.78
CA ILE A 8 3.93 -8.54 -7.76
C ILE A 8 4.31 -8.04 -9.17
N LEU A 9 4.70 -6.77 -9.31
CA LEU A 9 5.01 -6.16 -10.60
C LEU A 9 6.29 -6.72 -11.23
N GLU A 10 7.32 -6.96 -10.44
CA GLU A 10 8.62 -7.50 -10.87
C GLU A 10 8.53 -8.89 -11.48
N GLN A 11 7.39 -9.58 -11.34
CA GLN A 11 7.15 -10.84 -12.07
C GLN A 11 7.18 -10.65 -13.60
N LYS A 12 6.85 -9.46 -14.10
CA LYS A 12 6.68 -9.20 -15.54
C LYS A 12 7.10 -7.82 -16.02
N SER A 13 7.36 -6.88 -15.12
CA SER A 13 7.64 -5.48 -15.47
C SER A 13 8.93 -5.01 -14.79
N ASN A 14 9.74 -4.27 -15.52
CA ASN A 14 10.90 -3.60 -14.93
C ASN A 14 10.41 -2.41 -14.11
N THR A 15 10.55 -2.52 -12.78
CA THR A 15 9.91 -1.61 -11.83
C THR A 15 10.96 -0.85 -11.02
N PHE A 16 10.91 0.48 -11.06
CA PHE A 16 11.63 1.35 -10.15
C PHE A 16 10.86 1.49 -8.84
N ILE A 17 11.55 1.41 -7.72
CA ILE A 17 10.98 1.60 -6.39
C ILE A 17 11.84 2.57 -5.58
N THR A 18 11.24 3.58 -4.95
CA THR A 18 11.99 4.43 -4.03
C THR A 18 12.50 3.62 -2.84
N PRO A 19 13.81 3.71 -2.49
CA PRO A 19 14.35 2.98 -1.35
C PRO A 19 13.62 3.34 -0.06
N GLU A 20 13.44 2.39 0.82
CA GLU A 20 12.85 2.46 2.17
C GLU A 20 12.10 3.75 2.53
N SER A 21 12.75 4.63 3.30
CA SER A 21 12.18 5.89 3.82
C SER A 21 12.40 7.11 2.93
N TYR A 22 12.80 6.93 1.65
CA TYR A 22 12.94 8.02 0.69
C TYR A 22 11.56 8.46 0.17
N ASN A 23 10.75 9.04 1.08
CA ASN A 23 9.36 9.42 0.84
C ASN A 23 9.13 10.94 0.92
N ASN A 24 10.18 11.73 1.13
CA ASN A 24 10.15 13.19 1.08
C ASN A 24 10.79 13.71 -0.22
N ARG A 25 10.60 15.00 -0.51
CA ARG A 25 11.08 15.65 -1.73
C ARG A 25 12.54 15.33 -2.08
N LEU A 26 13.46 15.49 -1.11
CA LEU A 26 14.89 15.29 -1.35
C LEU A 26 15.24 13.80 -1.53
N GLY A 27 14.65 12.92 -0.71
CA GLY A 27 14.85 11.48 -0.83
C GLY A 27 14.35 10.93 -2.17
N ILE A 28 13.15 11.34 -2.60
CA ILE A 28 12.59 10.93 -3.90
C ILE A 28 13.45 11.44 -5.05
N ALA A 29 13.82 12.72 -5.04
CA ALA A 29 14.68 13.30 -6.09
C ALA A 29 16.04 12.59 -6.16
N LYS A 30 16.66 12.29 -5.01
CA LYS A 30 17.90 11.52 -4.93
C LYS A 30 17.72 10.12 -5.52
N ALA A 31 16.69 9.38 -5.08
CA ALA A 31 16.41 8.03 -5.58
C ALA A 31 16.23 8.00 -7.11
N ILE A 32 15.49 8.96 -7.66
CA ILE A 32 15.30 9.07 -9.11
C ILE A 32 16.62 9.35 -9.83
N ASN A 33 17.41 10.31 -9.34
CA ASN A 33 18.68 10.67 -10.00
C ASN A 33 19.73 9.56 -9.95
N GLU A 34 19.74 8.74 -8.89
CA GLU A 34 20.73 7.69 -8.70
C GLU A 34 20.34 6.35 -9.33
N ASN A 35 19.04 6.02 -9.37
CA ASN A 35 18.60 4.64 -9.63
C ASN A 35 17.52 4.52 -10.72
N PHE A 36 16.92 5.64 -11.18
CA PHE A 36 15.90 5.55 -12.22
C PHE A 36 16.53 5.47 -13.61
N GLU A 37 16.26 4.40 -14.34
CA GLU A 37 16.78 4.15 -15.67
C GLU A 37 15.68 4.24 -16.74
N LYS A 38 16.07 4.37 -18.01
CA LYS A 38 15.11 4.58 -19.12
C LYS A 38 14.26 3.36 -19.46
N ASP A 39 14.71 2.19 -19.06
CA ASP A 39 14.04 0.90 -19.29
C ASP A 39 13.07 0.51 -18.17
N HIS A 40 12.99 1.31 -17.10
CA HIS A 40 11.92 1.15 -16.14
C HIS A 40 10.57 1.49 -16.76
N GLU A 41 9.63 0.52 -16.68
CA GLU A 41 8.28 0.62 -17.21
C GLU A 41 7.31 1.22 -16.18
N ILE A 42 7.56 0.95 -14.90
CA ILE A 42 6.71 1.38 -13.78
C ILE A 42 7.60 2.01 -12.70
N ALA A 43 7.14 3.12 -12.12
CA ALA A 43 7.79 3.75 -10.97
C ALA A 43 6.86 3.75 -9.75
N LEU A 44 7.29 3.11 -8.66
CA LEU A 44 6.62 3.08 -7.36
C LEU A 44 7.27 4.10 -6.43
N ILE A 45 6.59 5.21 -6.21
CA ILE A 45 7.10 6.33 -5.43
C ILE A 45 6.25 6.49 -4.18
N GLU A 46 6.84 6.23 -3.00
CA GLU A 46 6.21 6.49 -1.72
C GLU A 46 6.33 7.98 -1.36
N MET A 47 5.21 8.59 -0.98
CA MET A 47 5.17 10.00 -0.58
C MET A 47 4.70 10.12 0.87
N GLY A 48 5.53 10.73 1.71
CA GLY A 48 5.19 11.13 3.07
C GLY A 48 4.86 12.61 3.13
N THR A 49 4.07 13.01 4.13
CA THR A 49 3.75 14.42 4.36
C THR A 49 3.66 14.74 5.85
N TYR A 50 4.08 15.94 6.19
CA TYR A 50 3.95 16.56 7.51
C TYR A 50 3.12 17.85 7.48
N SER A 51 2.78 18.34 6.27
CA SER A 51 1.97 19.54 6.07
C SER A 51 1.32 19.55 4.69
N ASN A 52 0.23 20.32 4.55
CA ASN A 52 -0.41 20.54 3.26
C ASN A 52 0.57 21.20 2.26
N GLY A 53 0.48 20.82 1.01
CA GLY A 53 1.32 21.31 -0.10
C GLY A 53 2.54 20.47 -0.41
N GLU A 54 3.02 19.64 0.52
CA GLU A 54 4.22 18.83 0.30
C GLU A 54 4.03 17.74 -0.75
N ILE A 55 2.90 17.01 -0.71
CA ILE A 55 2.57 16.00 -1.73
C ILE A 55 2.26 16.66 -3.07
N ARG A 56 1.52 17.79 -3.08
CA ARG A 56 1.26 18.55 -4.31
C ARG A 56 2.54 19.01 -4.97
N GLU A 57 3.54 19.50 -4.20
CA GLU A 57 4.84 19.88 -4.73
C GLU A 57 5.54 18.68 -5.40
N ILE A 58 5.57 17.52 -4.76
CA ILE A 58 6.16 16.30 -5.33
C ILE A 58 5.40 15.90 -6.61
N CYS A 59 4.08 15.87 -6.58
CA CYS A 59 3.25 15.52 -7.72
C CYS A 59 3.42 16.47 -8.92
N SER A 60 3.79 17.73 -8.68
CA SER A 60 4.01 18.71 -9.76
C SER A 60 5.13 18.30 -10.74
N TRP A 61 6.11 17.52 -10.28
CA TRP A 61 7.22 17.04 -11.10
C TRP A 61 7.26 15.52 -11.27
N VAL A 62 6.73 14.72 -10.33
CA VAL A 62 6.56 13.26 -10.50
C VAL A 62 5.41 12.93 -11.45
N ARG A 63 4.29 13.66 -11.37
CA ARG A 63 3.08 13.48 -12.17
C ARG A 63 2.53 12.05 -12.13
N PRO A 64 1.99 11.59 -10.99
CA PRO A 64 1.51 10.24 -10.85
C PRO A 64 0.34 9.96 -11.79
N HIS A 65 0.33 8.79 -12.45
CA HIS A 65 -0.81 8.30 -13.22
C HIS A 65 -1.87 7.69 -12.30
N ILE A 66 -1.41 7.03 -11.24
CA ILE A 66 -2.24 6.36 -10.24
C ILE A 66 -1.85 6.86 -8.86
N ALA A 67 -2.84 7.32 -8.11
CA ALA A 67 -2.72 7.63 -6.69
C ALA A 67 -3.13 6.42 -5.85
N VAL A 68 -2.34 6.08 -4.83
CA VAL A 68 -2.69 5.02 -3.86
C VAL A 68 -2.73 5.62 -2.46
N ILE A 69 -3.89 5.58 -1.79
CA ILE A 69 -4.03 6.03 -0.41
C ILE A 69 -4.37 4.84 0.49
N THR A 70 -3.40 4.46 1.31
CA THR A 70 -3.46 3.23 2.12
C THR A 70 -4.31 3.36 3.39
N GLY A 71 -4.65 4.59 3.79
CA GLY A 71 -5.48 4.88 4.94
C GLY A 71 -5.16 6.21 5.61
N ILE A 72 -6.07 6.65 6.46
CA ILE A 72 -5.97 7.85 7.28
C ILE A 72 -5.81 7.43 8.74
N ALA A 73 -4.65 7.69 9.31
CA ALA A 73 -4.34 7.34 10.68
C ALA A 73 -3.91 8.60 11.47
N PRO A 74 -4.11 8.63 12.79
CA PRO A 74 -3.77 9.78 13.64
C PRO A 74 -2.25 9.89 13.85
N VAL A 75 -1.49 9.97 12.75
CA VAL A 75 -0.04 10.19 12.75
C VAL A 75 0.25 11.69 12.59
N HIS A 76 1.27 12.19 13.29
CA HIS A 76 1.68 13.60 13.24
C HIS A 76 0.56 14.60 13.61
N LEU A 77 -0.40 14.22 14.50
CA LEU A 77 -1.51 15.07 14.92
C LEU A 77 -1.07 16.40 15.52
N GLU A 78 0.11 16.45 16.16
CA GLU A 78 0.66 17.72 16.68
C GLU A 78 0.82 18.78 15.59
N ARG A 79 1.18 18.37 14.37
CA ARG A 79 1.36 19.25 13.20
C ARG A 79 0.08 19.39 12.40
N MET A 80 -0.56 18.27 12.10
CA MET A 80 -1.73 18.20 11.21
C MET A 80 -3.03 18.65 11.89
N LYS A 81 -3.10 18.63 13.23
CA LYS A 81 -4.22 19.08 14.07
C LYS A 81 -5.46 18.18 14.04
N SER A 82 -5.85 17.61 12.90
CA SER A 82 -7.03 16.72 12.78
C SER A 82 -6.83 15.62 11.73
N LEU A 83 -7.71 14.64 11.72
CA LEU A 83 -7.74 13.57 10.69
C LEU A 83 -8.15 14.13 9.32
N GLU A 84 -9.04 15.12 9.31
CA GLU A 84 -9.46 15.81 8.09
C GLU A 84 -8.27 16.50 7.42
N ASN A 85 -7.43 17.20 8.16
CA ASN A 85 -6.22 17.82 7.63
C ASN A 85 -5.21 16.77 7.10
N ILE A 86 -5.15 15.59 7.74
CA ILE A 86 -4.33 14.50 7.25
C ILE A 86 -4.91 13.96 5.93
N LEU A 87 -6.23 13.81 5.84
CA LEU A 87 -6.92 13.42 4.62
C LEU A 87 -6.65 14.44 3.51
N ASP A 88 -6.87 15.73 3.75
CA ASP A 88 -6.63 16.81 2.78
C ASP A 88 -5.20 16.79 2.23
N ALA A 89 -4.21 16.66 3.12
CA ALA A 89 -2.81 16.59 2.71
C ALA A 89 -2.49 15.35 1.87
N LYS A 90 -3.07 14.19 2.21
CA LYS A 90 -2.88 12.97 1.42
C LYS A 90 -3.67 13.00 0.11
N ALA A 91 -4.84 13.62 0.09
CA ALA A 91 -5.67 13.76 -1.10
C ALA A 91 -5.03 14.61 -2.21
N GLU A 92 -4.02 15.43 -1.88
CA GLU A 92 -3.24 16.18 -2.88
C GLU A 92 -2.67 15.29 -4.00
N ILE A 93 -2.35 14.01 -3.70
CA ILE A 93 -1.87 13.05 -4.70
C ILE A 93 -2.93 12.78 -5.79
N VAL A 94 -4.21 12.93 -5.46
CA VAL A 94 -5.34 12.66 -6.38
C VAL A 94 -5.47 13.75 -7.44
N GLU A 95 -5.04 14.98 -7.17
CA GLU A 95 -5.26 16.13 -8.05
C GLU A 95 -4.77 15.87 -9.50
N LEU A 96 -3.60 15.26 -9.64
CA LEU A 96 -2.98 15.02 -10.96
C LEU A 96 -3.12 13.57 -11.46
N ALA A 97 -3.56 12.63 -10.62
CA ALA A 97 -3.74 11.24 -11.01
C ALA A 97 -5.02 11.03 -11.85
N GLY A 98 -4.97 10.13 -12.83
CA GLY A 98 -6.14 9.71 -13.62
C GLY A 98 -6.96 8.64 -12.90
N SER A 99 -6.30 7.77 -12.14
CA SER A 99 -6.91 6.69 -11.36
C SER A 99 -6.51 6.77 -9.90
N VAL A 100 -7.40 6.31 -9.03
CA VAL A 100 -7.20 6.34 -7.57
C VAL A 100 -7.52 4.97 -6.99
N VAL A 101 -6.61 4.44 -6.18
CA VAL A 101 -6.78 3.18 -5.42
C VAL A 101 -6.81 3.53 -3.94
N ILE A 102 -7.84 3.11 -3.25
CA ILE A 102 -8.05 3.46 -1.84
C ILE A 102 -8.27 2.23 -0.96
N ASN A 103 -7.95 2.37 0.31
CA ASN A 103 -8.44 1.47 1.34
C ASN A 103 -9.93 1.71 1.57
N GLY A 104 -10.78 0.79 1.10
CA GLY A 104 -12.23 0.85 1.24
C GLY A 104 -12.75 0.52 2.64
N ASP A 105 -11.88 0.04 3.54
CA ASP A 105 -12.23 -0.20 4.95
C ASP A 105 -12.03 1.06 5.83
N ASP A 106 -11.45 2.14 5.27
CA ASP A 106 -11.33 3.44 5.93
C ASP A 106 -12.52 4.33 5.54
N GLU A 107 -13.45 4.49 6.47
CA GLU A 107 -14.71 5.23 6.22
C GLU A 107 -14.48 6.68 5.82
N LEU A 108 -13.50 7.35 6.44
CA LEU A 108 -13.18 8.76 6.14
C LEU A 108 -12.71 8.87 4.69
N LEU A 109 -11.80 8.00 4.29
CA LEU A 109 -11.27 7.95 2.94
C LEU A 109 -12.32 7.50 1.92
N LEU A 110 -13.16 6.53 2.25
CA LEU A 110 -14.23 6.05 1.37
C LEU A 110 -15.27 7.14 1.09
N ASN A 111 -15.62 7.95 2.09
CA ASN A 111 -16.55 9.06 1.93
C ASN A 111 -15.98 10.15 1.03
N GLU A 112 -14.71 10.51 1.21
CA GLU A 112 -14.02 11.50 0.36
C GLU A 112 -13.87 10.99 -1.08
N ALA A 113 -13.54 9.72 -1.26
CA ALA A 113 -13.37 9.10 -2.58
C ALA A 113 -14.62 9.16 -3.45
N ARG A 114 -15.83 9.17 -2.86
CA ARG A 114 -17.08 9.35 -3.60
C ARG A 114 -17.15 10.68 -4.36
N LEU A 115 -16.46 11.71 -3.87
CA LEU A 115 -16.39 13.02 -4.52
C LEU A 115 -15.52 12.96 -5.79
N TRP A 116 -14.58 12.00 -5.86
CA TRP A 116 -13.65 11.85 -6.96
C TRP A 116 -14.22 11.04 -8.14
N THR A 117 -15.23 10.20 -7.91
CA THR A 117 -15.79 9.28 -8.93
C THR A 117 -16.31 9.95 -10.19
N ASN A 118 -16.68 11.23 -10.12
CA ASN A 118 -17.13 11.98 -11.29
C ASN A 118 -16.00 12.41 -12.25
N GLN A 119 -14.74 12.34 -11.79
CA GLN A 119 -13.58 12.86 -12.53
C GLN A 119 -12.46 11.83 -12.68
N LYS A 120 -12.47 10.77 -11.88
CA LYS A 120 -11.40 9.79 -11.76
C LYS A 120 -11.96 8.36 -11.76
N ASN A 121 -11.14 7.42 -12.21
CA ASN A 121 -11.41 6.00 -11.97
C ASN A 121 -11.01 5.67 -10.54
N VAL A 122 -11.98 5.34 -9.69
CA VAL A 122 -11.74 5.01 -8.28
C VAL A 122 -11.92 3.51 -8.05
N TYR A 123 -10.91 2.87 -7.46
CA TYR A 123 -10.91 1.45 -7.09
C TYR A 123 -10.81 1.34 -5.57
N ASP A 124 -11.89 0.96 -4.94
CA ASP A 124 -11.92 0.64 -3.52
C ASP A 124 -11.45 -0.79 -3.28
N CYS A 125 -10.52 -0.94 -2.35
CA CYS A 125 -9.88 -2.20 -2.01
C CYS A 125 -10.17 -2.53 -0.55
N SER A 126 -10.71 -3.70 -0.26
CA SER A 126 -11.19 -4.06 1.07
C SER A 126 -10.72 -5.45 1.50
N ILE A 127 -10.64 -5.64 2.81
CA ILE A 127 -10.47 -6.93 3.47
C ILE A 127 -11.71 -7.35 4.26
N THR A 128 -12.73 -6.51 4.30
CA THR A 128 -13.99 -6.74 5.01
C THR A 128 -15.21 -6.79 4.09
N SER A 129 -15.26 -5.96 3.04
CA SER A 129 -16.39 -5.86 2.12
C SER A 129 -16.18 -6.64 0.84
N LYS A 130 -17.06 -7.63 0.58
CA LYS A 130 -17.08 -8.41 -0.68
C LYS A 130 -17.62 -7.62 -1.88
N GLU A 131 -18.21 -6.46 -1.64
CA GLU A 131 -18.78 -5.60 -2.68
C GLU A 131 -17.75 -4.60 -3.26
N ALA A 132 -16.57 -4.50 -2.61
CA ALA A 132 -15.49 -3.67 -3.09
C ALA A 132 -14.98 -4.09 -4.48
N ALA A 133 -14.40 -3.16 -5.22
CA ALA A 133 -13.79 -3.46 -6.52
C ALA A 133 -12.74 -4.58 -6.41
N VAL A 134 -11.95 -4.57 -5.32
CA VAL A 134 -11.04 -5.66 -4.95
C VAL A 134 -11.32 -6.08 -3.52
N TYR A 135 -11.58 -7.37 -3.32
CA TYR A 135 -11.71 -7.99 -2.00
C TYR A 135 -10.67 -9.09 -1.82
N VAL A 136 -10.04 -9.14 -0.67
CA VAL A 136 -9.10 -10.21 -0.31
C VAL A 136 -9.55 -10.89 0.97
N GLU A 137 -9.77 -12.20 0.91
CA GLU A 137 -10.09 -13.05 2.05
C GLU A 137 -8.84 -13.76 2.54
N TYR A 138 -8.60 -13.77 3.85
CA TYR A 138 -7.48 -14.48 4.45
C TYR A 138 -7.95 -15.72 5.20
N LYS A 139 -7.36 -16.87 4.90
CA LYS A 139 -7.61 -18.12 5.61
C LYS A 139 -6.40 -19.06 5.48
N ASN A 140 -5.97 -19.65 6.59
CA ASN A 140 -4.92 -20.68 6.60
C ASN A 140 -3.64 -20.23 5.84
N ASN A 141 -3.10 -19.07 6.19
CA ASN A 141 -1.91 -18.46 5.56
C ASN A 141 -2.03 -18.22 4.05
N THR A 142 -3.25 -18.14 3.54
CA THR A 142 -3.55 -17.93 2.12
C THR A 142 -4.50 -16.75 1.94
N HIS A 143 -4.17 -15.87 1.02
CA HIS A 143 -5.00 -14.77 0.56
C HIS A 143 -5.73 -15.19 -0.70
N SER A 144 -7.05 -15.29 -0.66
CA SER A 144 -7.92 -15.50 -1.83
C SER A 144 -8.38 -14.15 -2.35
N ILE A 145 -8.15 -13.87 -3.62
CA ILE A 145 -8.31 -12.56 -4.24
C ILE A 145 -9.52 -12.58 -5.15
N TYR A 146 -10.38 -11.56 -4.99
CA TYR A 146 -11.60 -11.38 -5.78
C TYR A 146 -11.62 -9.99 -6.41
N ILE A 147 -12.05 -9.89 -7.67
CA ILE A 147 -12.27 -8.65 -8.40
C ILE A 147 -13.73 -8.62 -8.83
N ALA A 148 -14.47 -7.59 -8.42
CA ALA A 148 -15.91 -7.47 -8.66
C ALA A 148 -16.66 -8.79 -8.33
N GLY A 149 -16.34 -9.39 -7.19
CA GLY A 149 -16.91 -10.65 -6.72
C GLY A 149 -16.39 -11.93 -7.40
N ASN A 150 -15.58 -11.84 -8.45
CA ASN A 150 -15.04 -12.99 -9.16
C ASN A 150 -13.67 -13.38 -8.62
N PHE A 151 -13.47 -14.67 -8.31
CA PHE A 151 -12.19 -15.20 -7.88
C PHE A 151 -11.14 -15.09 -9.00
N VAL A 152 -9.96 -14.53 -8.67
CA VAL A 152 -8.88 -14.35 -9.65
C VAL A 152 -7.59 -15.09 -9.31
N GLY A 153 -7.34 -15.40 -8.06
CA GLY A 153 -6.12 -16.10 -7.67
C GLY A 153 -5.91 -16.23 -6.18
N LYS A 154 -4.79 -16.88 -5.82
CA LYS A 154 -4.35 -17.06 -4.43
C LYS A 154 -2.89 -16.71 -4.29
N VAL A 155 -2.52 -16.17 -3.12
CA VAL A 155 -1.13 -15.90 -2.73
C VAL A 155 -0.94 -16.31 -1.28
N ASN A 156 0.15 -16.99 -0.97
CA ASN A 156 0.50 -17.33 0.40
C ASN A 156 1.23 -16.16 1.07
N GLY A 157 1.04 -16.03 2.36
CA GLY A 157 1.71 -14.99 3.14
C GLY A 157 0.98 -14.66 4.43
N PRO A 158 1.62 -13.91 5.32
CA PRO A 158 1.04 -13.58 6.62
C PRO A 158 -0.17 -12.64 6.49
N LYS A 159 -1.12 -12.75 7.42
CA LYS A 159 -2.36 -11.97 7.48
C LYS A 159 -2.14 -10.46 7.32
N LEU A 160 -1.06 -9.94 7.89
CA LEU A 160 -0.72 -8.50 7.84
C LEU A 160 -0.57 -7.93 6.41
N LEU A 161 -0.33 -8.78 5.40
CA LEU A 161 -0.20 -8.35 4.00
C LEU A 161 -1.55 -8.22 3.29
N GLN A 162 -2.65 -8.63 3.91
CA GLN A 162 -3.97 -8.74 3.28
C GLN A 162 -4.42 -7.43 2.61
N LEU A 163 -4.39 -6.31 3.33
CA LEU A 163 -4.72 -4.99 2.78
C LEU A 163 -3.72 -4.56 1.69
N SER A 164 -2.43 -4.82 1.91
CA SER A 164 -1.40 -4.47 0.91
C SER A 164 -1.58 -5.24 -0.38
N ILE A 165 -2.00 -6.51 -0.31
CA ILE A 165 -2.34 -7.34 -1.48
C ILE A 165 -3.57 -6.76 -2.18
N SER A 166 -4.63 -6.42 -1.43
CA SER A 166 -5.85 -5.84 -2.00
C SER A 166 -5.55 -4.54 -2.76
N LEU A 167 -4.82 -3.61 -2.15
CA LEU A 167 -4.40 -2.37 -2.79
C LEU A 167 -3.50 -2.61 -4.02
N SER A 168 -2.59 -3.59 -3.95
CA SER A 168 -1.71 -3.92 -5.07
C SER A 168 -2.50 -4.44 -6.27
N VAL A 169 -3.51 -5.29 -6.04
CA VAL A 169 -4.40 -5.75 -7.10
C VAL A 169 -5.25 -4.60 -7.66
N GLY A 170 -5.68 -3.66 -6.83
CA GLY A 170 -6.32 -2.42 -7.27
C GLY A 170 -5.44 -1.61 -8.24
N VAL A 171 -4.12 -1.56 -7.98
CA VAL A 171 -3.16 -0.92 -8.90
C VAL A 171 -3.05 -1.70 -10.22
N LEU A 172 -3.03 -3.04 -10.19
CA LEU A 172 -3.06 -3.84 -11.44
C LEU A 172 -4.30 -3.52 -12.27
N LEU A 173 -5.47 -3.36 -11.64
CA LEU A 173 -6.69 -2.94 -12.33
C LEU A 173 -6.55 -1.54 -12.92
N ALA A 174 -6.03 -0.59 -12.17
CA ALA A 174 -5.85 0.79 -12.62
C ALA A 174 -4.82 0.90 -13.77
N LEU A 175 -3.87 -0.03 -13.86
CA LEU A 175 -2.92 -0.19 -14.96
C LEU A 175 -3.48 -1.01 -16.14
N GLU A 176 -4.71 -1.52 -16.03
CA GLU A 176 -5.34 -2.42 -17.02
C GLU A 176 -4.52 -3.72 -17.26
N LEU A 177 -3.74 -4.14 -16.26
CA LEU A 177 -2.93 -5.34 -16.30
C LEU A 177 -3.73 -6.58 -15.93
N ASN A 178 -3.42 -7.72 -16.56
CA ASN A 178 -4.06 -8.99 -16.24
C ASN A 178 -3.62 -9.53 -14.88
N SER A 179 -4.39 -9.26 -13.85
CA SER A 179 -4.07 -9.65 -12.47
C SER A 179 -3.77 -11.14 -12.31
N LYS A 180 -4.46 -12.03 -13.05
CA LYS A 180 -4.18 -13.49 -13.01
C LYS A 180 -2.76 -13.80 -13.43
N GLU A 181 -2.26 -13.14 -14.45
CA GLU A 181 -0.91 -13.38 -14.96
C GLU A 181 0.18 -12.94 -13.97
N TYR A 182 -0.04 -11.84 -13.25
CA TYR A 182 0.89 -11.34 -12.23
C TYR A 182 0.86 -12.18 -10.95
N LEU A 183 -0.25 -12.86 -10.66
CA LEU A 183 -0.42 -13.67 -9.46
C LEU A 183 -0.09 -15.17 -9.67
N THR A 184 -0.10 -15.67 -10.92
CA THR A 184 -0.01 -17.13 -11.21
C THR A 184 1.29 -17.75 -10.70
N ASN A 185 2.42 -17.05 -10.78
CA ASN A 185 3.74 -17.56 -10.40
C ASN A 185 4.21 -17.04 -9.03
N LEU A 186 3.35 -16.32 -8.32
CA LEU A 186 3.66 -15.75 -7.03
C LEU A 186 3.29 -16.75 -5.92
N GLU A 187 4.23 -17.62 -5.55
CA GLU A 187 3.99 -18.66 -4.54
C GLU A 187 3.78 -18.07 -3.15
N SER A 188 4.60 -17.07 -2.79
CA SER A 188 4.50 -16.36 -1.52
C SER A 188 5.02 -14.94 -1.62
N LEU A 189 4.52 -14.07 -0.75
CA LEU A 189 5.01 -12.71 -0.56
C LEU A 189 5.94 -12.66 0.67
N GLU A 190 7.07 -12.00 0.48
CA GLU A 190 8.03 -11.79 1.57
C GLU A 190 7.60 -10.60 2.45
N LYS A 191 7.85 -10.76 3.73
CA LYS A 191 7.69 -9.66 4.70
C LYS A 191 8.80 -8.62 4.50
N THR A 192 8.47 -7.37 4.73
CA THR A 192 9.49 -6.32 4.91
C THR A 192 10.19 -6.53 6.25
N GLU A 193 11.51 -6.45 6.27
CA GLU A 193 12.30 -6.52 7.50
C GLU A 193 11.81 -5.51 8.55
N HIS A 194 11.95 -5.86 9.82
CA HIS A 194 11.53 -5.04 10.98
C HIS A 194 10.05 -4.66 11.03
N ARG A 195 9.19 -5.34 10.24
CA ARG A 195 7.72 -5.20 10.28
C ARG A 195 7.08 -6.52 10.66
N GLN A 196 6.92 -6.73 11.97
CA GLN A 196 6.33 -7.94 12.57
C GLN A 196 7.03 -9.24 12.14
N ASN A 197 8.33 -9.20 12.03
CA ASN A 197 9.12 -10.40 11.80
C ASN A 197 9.22 -11.24 13.07
N ILE A 198 8.90 -12.53 12.93
CA ILE A 198 9.07 -13.48 14.04
C ILE A 198 10.47 -14.08 13.91
N VAL A 199 11.33 -13.75 14.85
CA VAL A 199 12.70 -14.27 14.92
C VAL A 199 12.86 -15.14 16.16
N LYS A 200 13.72 -16.16 16.09
CA LYS A 200 14.09 -16.96 17.23
C LYS A 200 15.37 -16.38 17.85
N SER A 201 15.33 -16.12 19.16
CA SER A 201 16.53 -15.75 19.90
C SER A 201 17.41 -16.97 20.16
N ASP A 202 18.69 -16.76 20.47
CA ASP A 202 19.64 -17.81 20.86
C ASP A 202 19.19 -18.57 22.09
N TYR A 203 18.31 -18.01 22.91
CA TYR A 203 17.73 -18.63 24.11
C TYR A 203 16.42 -19.38 23.83
N GLY A 204 16.00 -19.52 22.54
CA GLY A 204 14.80 -20.24 22.14
C GLY A 204 13.49 -19.45 22.25
N HIS A 205 13.53 -18.17 22.65
CA HIS A 205 12.34 -17.33 22.69
C HIS A 205 11.92 -16.89 21.28
N SER A 206 10.62 -16.77 21.04
CA SER A 206 10.08 -16.09 19.86
C SER A 206 10.01 -14.59 20.12
N ILE A 207 10.56 -13.80 19.22
CA ILE A 207 10.55 -12.33 19.27
C ILE A 207 9.78 -11.84 18.08
N ILE A 208 8.80 -10.95 18.28
CA ILE A 208 8.14 -10.23 17.20
C ILE A 208 8.86 -8.90 17.01
N ASP A 209 9.65 -8.80 15.96
CA ASP A 209 10.35 -7.57 15.60
C ASP A 209 9.42 -6.65 14.79
N ASN A 210 8.97 -5.55 15.41
CA ASN A 210 8.17 -4.49 14.82
C ASN A 210 8.82 -3.13 15.08
N SER A 211 10.14 -3.07 14.95
CA SER A 211 10.95 -1.90 15.35
C SER A 211 11.00 -0.80 14.29
N PHE A 212 10.56 -1.04 13.05
CA PHE A 212 10.63 -0.05 11.97
C PHE A 212 9.78 1.19 12.26
N ASN A 213 8.52 1.01 12.62
CA ASN A 213 7.60 2.07 13.02
C ASN A 213 6.47 1.48 13.85
N SER A 214 6.34 1.93 15.09
CA SER A 214 5.33 1.43 16.01
C SER A 214 4.17 2.42 16.12
N ASN A 215 2.95 1.91 15.97
CA ASN A 215 1.71 2.63 16.21
C ASN A 215 0.74 1.73 16.98
N PRO A 216 -0.34 2.27 17.59
CA PRO A 216 -1.28 1.49 18.39
C PRO A 216 -1.82 0.24 17.67
N MET A 217 -2.24 0.37 16.42
CA MET A 217 -2.77 -0.74 15.62
C MET A 217 -1.70 -1.82 15.36
N GLY A 218 -0.46 -1.42 15.07
CA GLY A 218 0.65 -2.36 14.87
C GLY A 218 1.03 -3.11 16.14
N ILE A 219 0.90 -2.46 17.31
CA ILE A 219 1.11 -3.11 18.62
C ILE A 219 0.01 -4.13 18.89
N GLU A 220 -1.26 -3.73 18.71
CA GLU A 220 -2.43 -4.61 18.89
C GLU A 220 -2.30 -5.88 18.03
N TYR A 221 -1.98 -5.72 16.75
CA TYR A 221 -1.74 -6.85 15.86
C TYR A 221 -0.54 -7.71 16.29
N SER A 222 0.54 -7.11 16.82
CA SER A 222 1.67 -7.87 17.35
C SER A 222 1.28 -8.71 18.57
N LEU A 223 0.40 -8.18 19.43
CA LEU A 223 -0.13 -8.91 20.59
C LEU A 223 -1.06 -10.05 20.17
N GLU A 224 -1.93 -9.84 19.17
CA GLU A 224 -2.75 -10.91 18.58
C GLU A 224 -1.86 -12.03 18.04
N THR A 225 -0.85 -11.68 17.24
CA THR A 225 0.10 -12.65 16.67
C THR A 225 0.84 -13.41 17.76
N LEU A 226 1.22 -12.74 18.86
CA LEU A 226 1.89 -13.38 20.00
C LEU A 226 0.98 -14.38 20.71
N SER A 227 -0.32 -14.12 20.74
CA SER A 227 -1.30 -15.03 21.37
C SER A 227 -1.53 -16.32 20.56
N GLU A 228 -1.16 -16.33 19.27
CA GLU A 228 -1.28 -17.47 18.37
C GLU A 228 -0.01 -18.34 18.30
N LEU A 229 1.11 -17.91 18.93
CA LEU A 229 2.41 -18.60 18.98
C LEU A 229 2.54 -19.51 20.19
#